data_0e0983d811a3233a3f21ea3db9a082af
#
_entry.id   0e0983d811a3233a3f21ea3db9a082af
#
_cell.length_a   1.000
_cell.length_b   1.000
_cell.length_c   1.000
_cell.angle_alpha   90.00
_cell.angle_beta   90.00
_cell.angle_gamma   90.00
#
_symmetry.space_group_name_H-M   'P 1'
#
loop_
_entity.id
_entity.type
_entity.pdbx_description
1 polymer ?
#
loop_
_entity_poly.entity_id
_entity_poly.type
_entity_poly.pdbx_seq_one_letter_code
_entity_poly.pdbx_strand_id
1 'polypeptide(L)'
;MAAAITVEADFEGASVSAVEIDQTTRIISFMPGGDPARGWPCWWYFKVKGITPGEVVKLRLRGSTATTLVPGGPLAKPLASSWAMPEMATFSTDGKNWLHTEKGVKDGEVMTYTIKVDASSVFVAWGPPYTPSTAEAFVEAMSEKSHHANATELCRSREGRAVPMLHVQEGERTKAQRFGVWVQARQHAWESGSSWVAQGFGEWLLSDDADAAWLRQHAEIFFVPIMDIDNTATGNGGKDAQPQDHNRDWSPQPHWNEVIAAQKQVSGLIQEGRMDVFLDLHNPAPGDPTFFYILESSALKEPMIGLRDRFIELAYGRISKIKPLIPMSNKPKTTGPAYHPLWRQFSANWVSMNGNPHTVSLCLETIWNYKNSTTEGYRAVGANLAAAVREFLAERPVRP
;
A
#
# COMPACT_ATOMS: atom_id res chain seq x y z
N MET A 1 -27.54 -32.56 9.24
CA MET A 1 -26.56 -32.50 8.13
C MET A 1 -25.84 -31.17 8.26
N ALA A 2 -24.52 -31.16 8.09
CA ALA A 2 -23.77 -29.89 8.03
C ALA A 2 -24.29 -29.04 6.85
N ALA A 3 -24.31 -27.72 7.01
CA ALA A 3 -24.67 -26.81 5.93
C ALA A 3 -23.68 -26.95 4.75
N ALA A 4 -24.18 -26.77 3.53
CA ALA A 4 -23.29 -26.75 2.36
C ALA A 4 -22.36 -25.54 2.40
N ILE A 5 -21.07 -25.75 2.14
CA ILE A 5 -20.14 -24.64 1.95
C ILE A 5 -20.46 -23.92 0.66
N THR A 6 -20.44 -22.60 0.73
CA THR A 6 -20.53 -21.71 -0.44
C THR A 6 -19.46 -20.62 -0.36
N VAL A 7 -19.07 -20.11 -1.52
CA VAL A 7 -18.14 -18.98 -1.67
C VAL A 7 -18.90 -17.78 -2.21
N GLU A 8 -18.69 -16.63 -1.59
CA GLU A 8 -19.27 -15.34 -2.00
C GLU A 8 -18.14 -14.38 -2.30
N ALA A 9 -18.23 -13.69 -3.44
CA ALA A 9 -17.26 -12.71 -3.90
C ALA A 9 -17.91 -11.52 -4.62
N ASP A 10 -19.18 -11.24 -4.28
CA ASP A 10 -19.93 -10.09 -4.79
C ASP A 10 -19.95 -8.97 -3.74
N PHE A 11 -18.77 -8.46 -3.43
CA PHE A 11 -18.57 -7.32 -2.53
C PHE A 11 -17.25 -6.59 -2.85
N GLU A 12 -17.09 -5.40 -2.29
CA GLU A 12 -15.97 -4.51 -2.57
C GLU A 12 -14.61 -5.16 -2.32
N GLY A 13 -13.72 -5.12 -3.32
CA GLY A 13 -12.38 -5.68 -3.25
C GLY A 13 -12.29 -7.20 -3.35
N ALA A 14 -13.42 -7.90 -3.45
CA ALA A 14 -13.44 -9.35 -3.60
C ALA A 14 -12.82 -9.79 -4.93
N SER A 15 -12.15 -10.95 -4.90
CA SER A 15 -11.49 -11.52 -6.06
C SER A 15 -11.23 -13.00 -5.85
N VAL A 16 -11.79 -13.84 -6.69
CA VAL A 16 -11.55 -15.28 -6.74
C VAL A 16 -11.99 -15.83 -8.08
N SER A 17 -11.34 -16.88 -8.55
CA SER A 17 -11.73 -17.59 -9.78
C SER A 17 -11.57 -19.10 -9.63
N ALA A 18 -12.10 -19.86 -10.59
CA ALA A 18 -11.98 -21.32 -10.69
C ALA A 18 -12.30 -22.04 -9.36
N VAL A 19 -13.43 -21.65 -8.71
CA VAL A 19 -13.82 -22.19 -7.41
C VAL A 19 -14.44 -23.58 -7.56
N GLU A 20 -13.86 -24.57 -6.88
CA GLU A 20 -14.37 -25.94 -6.77
C GLU A 20 -14.47 -26.30 -5.29
N ILE A 21 -15.63 -26.85 -4.85
CA ILE A 21 -15.88 -27.17 -3.45
C ILE A 21 -16.17 -28.65 -3.29
N ASP A 22 -15.32 -29.36 -2.55
CA ASP A 22 -15.61 -30.71 -2.09
C ASP A 22 -16.31 -30.63 -0.74
N GLN A 23 -17.61 -30.86 -0.78
CA GLN A 23 -18.47 -30.80 0.42
C GLN A 23 -18.16 -31.88 1.45
N THR A 24 -17.62 -33.04 1.00
CA THR A 24 -17.32 -34.18 1.86
C THR A 24 -16.04 -33.94 2.67
N THR A 25 -14.98 -33.48 2.00
CA THR A 25 -13.68 -33.25 2.61
C THR A 25 -13.51 -31.79 3.11
N ARG A 26 -14.51 -30.93 2.85
CA ARG A 26 -14.51 -29.51 3.22
C ARG A 26 -13.28 -28.76 2.65
N ILE A 27 -12.95 -29.07 1.40
CA ILE A 27 -11.86 -28.47 0.66
C ILE A 27 -12.43 -27.50 -0.39
N ILE A 28 -11.88 -26.27 -0.40
CA ILE A 28 -12.17 -25.25 -1.40
C ILE A 28 -10.91 -25.07 -2.24
N SER A 29 -10.97 -25.48 -3.51
CA SER A 29 -9.90 -25.23 -4.48
C SER A 29 -10.23 -23.97 -5.27
N PHE A 30 -9.24 -23.09 -5.49
CA PHE A 30 -9.47 -21.81 -6.16
C PHE A 30 -8.20 -21.23 -6.76
N MET A 31 -8.36 -20.19 -7.57
CA MET A 31 -7.30 -19.34 -8.13
C MET A 31 -7.60 -17.88 -7.80
N PRO A 32 -6.57 -16.99 -7.81
CA PRO A 32 -6.81 -15.55 -7.79
C PRO A 32 -7.76 -15.14 -8.91
N GLY A 33 -8.58 -14.14 -8.65
CA GLY A 33 -9.43 -13.51 -9.66
C GLY A 33 -8.73 -12.34 -10.34
N GLY A 34 -9.54 -11.43 -10.86
CA GLY A 34 -9.11 -10.20 -11.51
C GLY A 34 -8.89 -10.35 -13.02
N ASP A 35 -9.02 -9.23 -13.71
CA ASP A 35 -8.76 -9.12 -15.15
C ASP A 35 -7.27 -8.85 -15.38
N PRO A 36 -6.54 -9.69 -16.15
CA PRO A 36 -5.13 -9.46 -16.46
C PRO A 36 -4.84 -8.11 -17.15
N ALA A 37 -5.81 -7.53 -17.86
CA ALA A 37 -5.69 -6.19 -18.41
C ALA A 37 -5.72 -5.09 -17.32
N ARG A 38 -6.24 -5.41 -16.16
CA ARG A 38 -6.28 -4.54 -14.98
C ARG A 38 -5.19 -4.84 -13.94
N GLY A 39 -4.16 -5.55 -14.34
CA GLY A 39 -2.96 -5.79 -13.56
C GLY A 39 -2.74 -7.25 -13.16
N TRP A 40 -1.73 -7.47 -12.35
CA TRP A 40 -1.28 -8.81 -11.96
C TRP A 40 -2.37 -9.61 -11.24
N PRO A 41 -2.73 -10.81 -11.72
CA PRO A 41 -3.76 -11.66 -11.13
C PRO A 41 -3.19 -12.44 -9.92
N CYS A 42 -2.84 -11.72 -8.85
CA CYS A 42 -2.28 -12.31 -7.62
C CYS A 42 -3.14 -12.06 -6.37
N TRP A 43 -4.03 -11.08 -6.41
CA TRP A 43 -4.93 -10.79 -5.32
C TRP A 43 -6.10 -11.77 -5.26
N TRP A 44 -6.48 -12.22 -4.05
CA TRP A 44 -7.67 -12.98 -3.77
C TRP A 44 -8.25 -12.59 -2.42
N TYR A 45 -9.58 -12.46 -2.38
CA TYR A 45 -10.36 -12.10 -1.23
C TYR A 45 -11.81 -12.55 -1.45
N PHE A 46 -12.35 -13.39 -0.55
CA PHE A 46 -13.70 -13.91 -0.65
C PHE A 46 -14.23 -14.33 0.71
N LYS A 47 -15.54 -14.60 0.78
CA LYS A 47 -16.20 -15.08 1.99
C LYS A 47 -16.63 -16.53 1.81
N VAL A 48 -16.35 -17.36 2.82
CA VAL A 48 -16.82 -18.74 2.93
C VAL A 48 -17.99 -18.77 3.88
N LYS A 49 -19.10 -19.40 3.50
CA LYS A 49 -20.32 -19.60 4.31
C LYS A 49 -20.63 -21.08 4.45
N GLY A 50 -21.48 -21.45 5.40
CA GLY A 50 -21.90 -22.83 5.63
C GLY A 50 -20.90 -23.66 6.42
N ILE A 51 -20.02 -23.00 7.18
CA ILE A 51 -19.09 -23.64 8.11
C ILE A 51 -19.85 -24.00 9.38
N THR A 52 -19.63 -25.20 9.92
CA THR A 52 -20.05 -25.53 11.29
C THR A 52 -19.03 -24.95 12.26
N PRO A 53 -19.42 -24.20 13.31
CA PRO A 53 -18.48 -23.68 14.31
C PRO A 53 -17.54 -24.78 14.84
N GLY A 54 -16.24 -24.49 14.85
CA GLY A 54 -15.19 -25.43 15.21
C GLY A 54 -14.75 -26.41 14.11
N GLU A 55 -15.40 -26.39 12.96
CA GLU A 55 -15.02 -27.21 11.80
C GLU A 55 -13.74 -26.73 11.14
N VAL A 56 -13.02 -27.68 10.55
CA VAL A 56 -11.79 -27.41 9.78
C VAL A 56 -12.14 -27.32 8.29
N VAL A 57 -11.78 -26.20 7.68
CA VAL A 57 -11.89 -25.96 6.23
C VAL A 57 -10.49 -25.81 5.65
N LYS A 58 -10.25 -26.41 4.49
CA LYS A 58 -8.98 -26.28 3.76
C LYS A 58 -9.16 -25.44 2.49
N LEU A 59 -8.25 -24.52 2.29
CA LEU A 59 -8.17 -23.64 1.11
C LEU A 59 -7.00 -24.13 0.26
N ARG A 60 -7.27 -24.60 -0.96
CA ARG A 60 -6.26 -25.06 -1.92
C ARG A 60 -6.12 -24.02 -3.03
N LEU A 61 -5.08 -23.23 -2.97
CA LEU A 61 -4.79 -22.17 -3.90
C LEU A 61 -3.83 -22.61 -4.97
N ARG A 62 -4.14 -22.32 -6.24
CA ARG A 62 -3.20 -22.30 -7.37
C ARG A 62 -2.97 -20.86 -7.82
N GLY A 63 -1.76 -20.54 -8.28
CA GLY A 63 -1.49 -19.28 -8.95
C GLY A 63 -2.28 -19.14 -10.25
N SER A 64 -2.50 -17.91 -10.69
CA SER A 64 -3.15 -17.66 -11.99
C SER A 64 -2.28 -18.18 -13.14
N THR A 65 -2.94 -18.74 -14.15
CA THR A 65 -2.32 -19.12 -15.43
C THR A 65 -2.42 -18.01 -16.48
N ALA A 66 -3.08 -16.91 -16.17
CA ALA A 66 -3.23 -15.80 -17.10
C ALA A 66 -1.88 -15.10 -17.34
N THR A 67 -1.66 -14.75 -18.61
CA THR A 67 -0.49 -13.98 -19.00
C THR A 67 -0.73 -12.50 -18.69
N THR A 68 0.19 -11.88 -17.95
CA THR A 68 0.13 -10.46 -17.67
C THR A 68 0.59 -9.65 -18.89
N LEU A 69 -0.01 -8.49 -19.08
CA LEU A 69 0.38 -7.55 -20.12
C LEU A 69 1.40 -6.56 -19.53
N VAL A 70 2.47 -6.31 -20.27
CA VAL A 70 3.41 -5.23 -19.95
C VAL A 70 3.07 -4.05 -20.86
N PRO A 71 2.67 -2.89 -20.35
CA PRO A 71 2.36 -1.73 -21.17
C PRO A 71 3.51 -1.41 -22.14
N GLY A 72 3.19 -1.37 -23.46
CA GLY A 72 4.19 -1.13 -24.52
C GLY A 72 5.11 -2.30 -24.82
N GLY A 73 4.89 -3.48 -24.24
CA GLY A 73 5.69 -4.69 -24.43
C GLY A 73 4.93 -5.86 -25.04
N PRO A 74 5.63 -6.95 -25.38
CA PRO A 74 4.99 -8.22 -25.77
C PRO A 74 4.24 -8.79 -24.56
N LEU A 75 3.33 -9.74 -24.83
CA LEU A 75 2.69 -10.52 -23.77
C LEU A 75 3.75 -11.11 -22.85
N ALA A 76 3.66 -10.80 -21.57
CA ALA A 76 4.56 -11.34 -20.57
C ALA A 76 4.26 -12.83 -20.32
N LYS A 77 5.17 -13.52 -19.64
CA LYS A 77 4.92 -14.86 -19.13
C LYS A 77 3.83 -14.81 -18.05
N PRO A 78 3.14 -15.93 -17.75
CA PRO A 78 2.29 -16.02 -16.59
C PRO A 78 3.03 -15.58 -15.32
N LEU A 79 2.33 -14.88 -14.46
CA LEU A 79 2.91 -14.41 -13.20
C LEU A 79 3.36 -15.59 -12.34
N ALA A 80 4.54 -15.51 -11.74
CA ALA A 80 5.02 -16.55 -10.84
C ALA A 80 4.01 -16.78 -9.70
N SER A 81 3.69 -18.03 -9.40
CA SER A 81 2.69 -18.41 -8.39
C SER A 81 2.97 -17.85 -6.99
N SER A 82 4.25 -17.60 -6.68
CA SER A 82 4.69 -17.02 -5.40
C SER A 82 4.06 -15.66 -5.09
N TRP A 83 3.66 -14.88 -6.09
CA TRP A 83 2.99 -13.60 -5.88
C TRP A 83 1.58 -13.75 -5.31
N ALA A 84 0.90 -14.85 -5.63
CA ALA A 84 -0.43 -15.15 -5.16
C ALA A 84 -0.44 -16.01 -3.88
N MET A 85 0.72 -16.55 -3.47
CA MET A 85 0.83 -17.57 -2.40
C MET A 85 1.61 -17.03 -1.20
N PRO A 86 1.00 -16.24 -0.30
CA PRO A 86 1.61 -15.89 0.97
C PRO A 86 1.92 -17.15 1.78
N GLU A 87 2.94 -17.10 2.64
CA GLU A 87 3.21 -18.21 3.58
C GLU A 87 2.03 -18.48 4.52
N MET A 88 1.30 -17.42 4.89
CA MET A 88 0.10 -17.47 5.71
C MET A 88 -1.01 -16.70 5.03
N ALA A 89 -2.17 -17.30 4.88
CA ALA A 89 -3.36 -16.60 4.46
C ALA A 89 -3.87 -15.69 5.61
N THR A 90 -4.66 -14.70 5.24
CA THR A 90 -5.32 -13.84 6.23
C THR A 90 -6.81 -14.18 6.28
N PHE A 91 -7.40 -14.19 7.49
CA PHE A 91 -8.82 -14.46 7.66
C PHE A 91 -9.44 -13.57 8.73
N SER A 92 -10.78 -13.43 8.65
CA SER A 92 -11.57 -12.66 9.62
C SER A 92 -12.99 -13.21 9.69
N THR A 93 -13.58 -13.26 10.88
CA THR A 93 -14.99 -13.63 11.07
C THR A 93 -15.93 -12.42 11.02
N ASP A 94 -15.42 -11.21 11.19
CA ASP A 94 -16.18 -9.96 11.25
C ASP A 94 -15.85 -8.96 10.14
N GLY A 95 -14.83 -9.27 9.30
CA GLY A 95 -14.34 -8.38 8.24
C GLY A 95 -13.54 -7.18 8.73
N LYS A 96 -13.25 -7.09 10.02
CA LYS A 96 -12.53 -5.97 10.66
C LYS A 96 -11.26 -6.42 11.35
N ASN A 97 -11.32 -7.50 12.12
CA ASN A 97 -10.19 -8.06 12.85
C ASN A 97 -9.57 -9.17 12.00
N TRP A 98 -8.37 -8.94 11.50
CA TRP A 98 -7.69 -9.85 10.58
C TRP A 98 -6.59 -10.62 11.28
N LEU A 99 -6.61 -11.94 11.13
CA LEU A 99 -5.66 -12.89 11.71
C LEU A 99 -4.94 -13.65 10.59
N HIS A 100 -3.74 -14.15 10.88
CA HIS A 100 -3.05 -15.09 10.00
C HIS A 100 -3.45 -16.53 10.30
N THR A 101 -3.50 -17.35 9.25
CA THR A 101 -3.49 -18.81 9.39
C THR A 101 -2.11 -19.27 9.91
N GLU A 102 -2.00 -20.53 10.31
CA GLU A 102 -0.70 -21.19 10.33
C GLU A 102 -0.09 -21.18 8.93
N LYS A 103 1.23 -21.46 8.83
CA LYS A 103 1.90 -21.53 7.53
C LYS A 103 1.20 -22.56 6.64
N GLY A 104 0.92 -22.16 5.41
CA GLY A 104 0.40 -23.03 4.38
C GLY A 104 1.40 -24.15 4.01
N VAL A 105 0.87 -25.27 3.57
CA VAL A 105 1.67 -26.39 3.04
C VAL A 105 1.72 -26.29 1.54
N LYS A 106 2.92 -26.10 0.99
CA LYS A 106 3.15 -26.05 -0.45
C LYS A 106 3.45 -27.46 -0.99
N ASP A 107 2.69 -27.88 -1.99
CA ASP A 107 2.91 -29.11 -2.77
C ASP A 107 2.87 -28.78 -4.26
N GLY A 108 4.01 -28.78 -4.91
CA GLY A 108 4.17 -28.34 -6.29
C GLY A 108 3.69 -26.89 -6.48
N GLU A 109 2.69 -26.72 -7.34
CA GLU A 109 2.07 -25.42 -7.67
C GLU A 109 0.80 -25.14 -6.84
N VAL A 110 0.59 -25.89 -5.76
CA VAL A 110 -0.57 -25.71 -4.86
C VAL A 110 -0.10 -25.31 -3.47
N MET A 111 -0.73 -24.30 -2.91
CA MET A 111 -0.61 -23.91 -1.50
C MET A 111 -1.90 -24.28 -0.78
N THR A 112 -1.80 -25.01 0.34
CA THR A 112 -2.96 -25.38 1.16
C THR A 112 -2.90 -24.69 2.51
N TYR A 113 -3.91 -23.88 2.82
CA TYR A 113 -4.10 -23.28 4.14
C TYR A 113 -5.19 -24.05 4.89
N THR A 114 -5.08 -24.08 6.22
CA THR A 114 -6.07 -24.68 7.11
C THR A 114 -6.67 -23.57 7.98
N ILE A 115 -8.01 -23.51 8.01
CA ILE A 115 -8.76 -22.57 8.84
C ILE A 115 -9.67 -23.34 9.77
N LYS A 116 -9.69 -22.93 11.03
CA LYS A 116 -10.65 -23.39 12.03
C LYS A 116 -11.20 -22.16 12.74
N VAL A 117 -12.50 -21.92 12.62
CA VAL A 117 -13.16 -20.77 13.24
C VAL A 117 -14.41 -21.19 13.98
N ASP A 118 -14.73 -20.46 15.03
CA ASP A 118 -15.95 -20.66 15.81
C ASP A 118 -17.07 -19.73 15.28
N ALA A 119 -17.32 -19.84 13.97
CA ALA A 119 -18.30 -19.05 13.26
C ALA A 119 -18.85 -19.83 12.06
N SER A 120 -20.06 -19.48 11.60
CA SER A 120 -20.68 -20.08 10.42
C SER A 120 -20.19 -19.50 9.08
N SER A 121 -19.37 -18.47 9.12
CA SER A 121 -18.75 -17.86 7.95
C SER A 121 -17.40 -17.20 8.28
N VAL A 122 -16.54 -17.08 7.28
CA VAL A 122 -15.23 -16.47 7.42
C VAL A 122 -14.85 -15.76 6.12
N PHE A 123 -14.29 -14.57 6.23
CA PHE A 123 -13.58 -13.92 5.15
C PHE A 123 -12.15 -14.46 5.08
N VAL A 124 -11.64 -14.68 3.89
CA VAL A 124 -10.27 -15.15 3.64
C VAL A 124 -9.64 -14.31 2.54
N ALA A 125 -8.37 -13.95 2.71
CA ALA A 125 -7.67 -13.06 1.79
C ALA A 125 -6.18 -13.37 1.69
N TRP A 126 -5.57 -12.89 0.62
CA TRP A 126 -4.13 -12.88 0.38
C TRP A 126 -3.34 -12.17 1.49
N GLY A 127 -3.83 -11.05 1.96
CA GLY A 127 -3.33 -10.23 3.05
C GLY A 127 -4.49 -9.43 3.63
N PRO A 128 -4.33 -8.70 4.74
CA PRO A 128 -5.43 -7.95 5.34
C PRO A 128 -5.98 -6.93 4.34
N PRO A 129 -7.23 -7.08 3.87
CA PRO A 129 -7.83 -6.16 2.91
C PRO A 129 -7.91 -4.73 3.45
N TYR A 130 -7.73 -3.77 2.55
CA TYR A 130 -7.97 -2.35 2.80
C TYR A 130 -8.74 -1.82 1.60
N THR A 131 -10.04 -1.64 1.75
CA THR A 131 -10.95 -1.29 0.65
C THR A 131 -11.15 0.22 0.53
N PRO A 132 -11.72 0.73 -0.59
CA PRO A 132 -12.15 2.13 -0.69
C PRO A 132 -13.02 2.59 0.48
N SER A 133 -14.02 1.78 0.89
CA SER A 133 -14.86 2.08 2.05
C SER A 133 -14.05 2.17 3.36
N THR A 134 -12.99 1.36 3.51
CA THR A 134 -12.08 1.44 4.66
C THR A 134 -11.30 2.74 4.64
N ALA A 135 -10.82 3.17 3.45
CA ALA A 135 -10.09 4.42 3.29
C ALA A 135 -10.96 5.64 3.58
N GLU A 136 -12.19 5.65 3.06
CA GLU A 136 -13.18 6.71 3.30
C GLU A 136 -13.50 6.83 4.79
N ALA A 137 -13.89 5.72 5.42
CA ALA A 137 -14.19 5.69 6.85
C ALA A 137 -13.00 6.12 7.72
N PHE A 138 -11.77 5.77 7.34
CA PHE A 138 -10.58 6.21 8.04
C PHE A 138 -10.37 7.71 7.94
N VAL A 139 -10.43 8.28 6.73
CA VAL A 139 -10.22 9.71 6.49
C VAL A 139 -11.30 10.54 7.20
N GLU A 140 -12.56 10.12 7.16
CA GLU A 140 -13.67 10.75 7.88
C GLU A 140 -13.46 10.70 9.39
N ALA A 141 -13.19 9.53 9.96
CA ALA A 141 -12.97 9.35 11.38
C ALA A 141 -11.79 10.21 11.91
N MET A 142 -10.72 10.36 11.11
CA MET A 142 -9.58 11.21 11.48
C MET A 142 -9.94 12.69 11.45
N SER A 143 -10.75 13.13 10.49
CA SER A 143 -11.26 14.49 10.40
C SER A 143 -12.23 14.83 11.54
N GLU A 144 -13.09 13.90 11.91
CA GLU A 144 -14.01 14.06 13.06
C GLU A 144 -13.26 14.12 14.40
N LYS A 145 -12.20 13.31 14.54
CA LYS A 145 -11.40 13.25 15.77
C LYS A 145 -10.58 14.50 16.01
N SER A 146 -10.17 15.22 14.96
CA SER A 146 -9.21 16.32 15.08
C SER A 146 -9.55 17.47 14.13
N HIS A 147 -9.75 18.66 14.68
CA HIS A 147 -9.92 19.89 13.90
C HIS A 147 -8.67 20.35 13.13
N HIS A 148 -7.54 19.64 13.30
CA HIS A 148 -6.32 19.86 12.52
C HIS A 148 -6.31 19.06 11.20
N ALA A 149 -7.29 18.18 11.00
CA ALA A 149 -7.41 17.34 9.85
C ALA A 149 -8.71 17.63 9.09
N ASN A 150 -8.62 17.70 7.77
CA ASN A 150 -9.76 17.90 6.90
C ASN A 150 -9.85 16.69 5.94
N ALA A 151 -10.98 16.00 5.99
CA ALA A 151 -11.34 15.01 4.96
C ALA A 151 -11.65 15.77 3.67
N THR A 152 -10.99 15.38 2.59
CA THR A 152 -11.14 15.97 1.26
C THR A 152 -11.14 14.88 0.21
N GLU A 153 -11.42 15.25 -1.01
CA GLU A 153 -11.32 14.38 -2.19
C GLU A 153 -10.16 14.86 -3.06
N LEU A 154 -9.20 13.96 -3.36
CA LEU A 154 -8.13 14.28 -4.30
C LEU A 154 -8.72 14.51 -5.70
N CYS A 155 -9.57 13.59 -6.15
CA CYS A 155 -10.29 13.65 -7.42
C CYS A 155 -11.38 12.56 -7.48
N ARG A 156 -12.14 12.56 -8.58
CA ARG A 156 -12.91 11.40 -9.02
C ARG A 156 -12.08 10.54 -9.97
N SER A 157 -12.06 9.23 -9.72
CA SER A 157 -11.43 8.24 -10.60
C SER A 157 -12.13 8.18 -11.96
N ARG A 158 -11.59 7.40 -12.89
CA ARG A 158 -12.24 7.17 -14.19
C ARG A 158 -13.57 6.41 -14.09
N GLU A 159 -13.75 5.59 -13.07
CA GLU A 159 -15.02 4.92 -12.77
C GLU A 159 -15.93 5.73 -11.83
N GLY A 160 -15.57 6.98 -11.54
CA GLY A 160 -16.38 7.93 -10.77
C GLY A 160 -16.28 7.78 -9.24
N ARG A 161 -15.35 6.95 -8.72
CA ARG A 161 -15.13 6.80 -7.27
C ARG A 161 -14.39 8.01 -6.71
N ALA A 162 -14.78 8.46 -5.53
CA ALA A 162 -14.01 9.44 -4.78
C ALA A 162 -12.66 8.84 -4.37
N VAL A 163 -11.58 9.60 -4.51
CA VAL A 163 -10.26 9.25 -3.98
C VAL A 163 -10.08 10.02 -2.68
N PRO A 164 -10.25 9.38 -1.50
CA PRO A 164 -10.21 10.07 -0.23
C PRO A 164 -8.80 10.59 0.06
N MET A 165 -8.73 11.81 0.55
CA MET A 165 -7.48 12.47 0.95
C MET A 165 -7.69 13.15 2.30
N LEU A 166 -6.69 13.04 3.18
CA LEU A 166 -6.61 13.79 4.42
C LEU A 166 -5.62 14.93 4.26
N HIS A 167 -6.05 16.14 4.59
CA HIS A 167 -5.19 17.33 4.64
C HIS A 167 -5.01 17.74 6.10
N VAL A 168 -3.76 17.78 6.59
CA VAL A 168 -3.45 18.01 8.00
C VAL A 168 -2.50 19.19 8.17
N GLN A 169 -2.88 20.10 9.06
CA GLN A 169 -2.06 21.23 9.53
C GLN A 169 -2.58 21.76 10.87
N GLU A 170 -1.71 22.30 11.72
CA GLU A 170 -2.06 22.86 13.03
C GLU A 170 -1.44 24.24 13.22
N GLY A 171 -2.17 25.15 13.91
CA GLY A 171 -1.72 26.49 14.28
C GLY A 171 -1.71 27.49 13.13
N GLU A 172 -1.18 28.69 13.40
CA GLU A 172 -1.35 29.88 12.55
C GLU A 172 -0.15 30.18 11.62
N ARG A 173 0.79 29.24 11.47
CA ARG A 173 1.89 29.41 10.52
C ARG A 173 1.36 29.61 9.11
N THR A 174 1.94 30.57 8.39
CA THR A 174 1.64 30.75 6.97
C THR A 174 2.12 29.55 6.15
N LYS A 175 1.60 29.38 4.95
CA LYS A 175 2.08 28.33 4.03
C LYS A 175 3.60 28.38 3.83
N ALA A 176 4.18 29.58 3.66
CA ALA A 176 5.62 29.74 3.46
C ALA A 176 6.45 29.22 4.64
N GLN A 177 5.91 29.26 5.84
CA GLN A 177 6.56 28.81 7.07
C GLN A 177 6.41 27.31 7.34
N ARG A 178 5.70 26.57 6.50
CA ARG A 178 5.46 25.12 6.66
C ARG A 178 6.28 24.31 5.68
N PHE A 179 6.77 23.20 6.16
CA PHE A 179 7.27 22.13 5.28
C PHE A 179 6.11 21.50 4.53
N GLY A 180 6.32 21.10 3.29
CA GLY A 180 5.34 20.34 2.51
C GLY A 180 5.65 18.86 2.56
N VAL A 181 4.68 18.07 2.97
CA VAL A 181 4.79 16.60 3.06
C VAL A 181 3.67 15.96 2.27
N TRP A 182 4.02 15.07 1.35
CA TRP A 182 3.09 14.25 0.59
C TRP A 182 3.30 12.78 0.92
N VAL A 183 2.23 12.08 1.29
CA VAL A 183 2.24 10.65 1.55
C VAL A 183 1.13 10.00 0.73
N GLN A 184 1.47 9.05 -0.09
CA GLN A 184 0.51 8.26 -0.84
C GLN A 184 0.80 6.77 -0.73
N ALA A 185 -0.22 5.94 -0.93
CA ALA A 185 -0.11 4.50 -0.91
C ALA A 185 -0.90 3.86 -2.04
N ARG A 186 -0.62 2.59 -2.30
CA ARG A 186 -1.48 1.73 -3.11
C ARG A 186 -1.59 2.16 -4.58
N GLN A 187 -0.48 2.56 -5.20
CA GLN A 187 -0.45 2.72 -6.67
C GLN A 187 -0.60 1.38 -7.42
N HIS A 188 -0.36 0.26 -6.73
CA HIS A 188 -0.71 -1.08 -7.19
C HIS A 188 -1.76 -1.67 -6.26
N ALA A 189 -2.92 -2.00 -6.80
CA ALA A 189 -4.10 -2.35 -6.01
C ALA A 189 -3.97 -3.64 -5.18
N TRP A 190 -3.09 -4.59 -5.53
CA TRP A 190 -2.85 -5.80 -4.73
C TRP A 190 -2.08 -5.53 -3.42
N GLU A 191 -1.38 -4.41 -3.30
CA GLU A 191 -0.45 -4.09 -2.22
C GLU A 191 -1.17 -3.57 -0.95
N SER A 192 -2.12 -4.33 -0.41
CA SER A 192 -3.00 -3.88 0.70
C SER A 192 -2.25 -3.43 1.96
N GLY A 193 -1.09 -4.02 2.24
CA GLY A 193 -0.26 -3.65 3.39
C GLY A 193 0.22 -2.20 3.34
N SER A 194 0.44 -1.62 2.15
CA SER A 194 0.86 -0.23 2.00
C SER A 194 -0.17 0.76 2.53
N SER A 195 -1.47 0.49 2.34
CA SER A 195 -2.55 1.31 2.89
C SER A 195 -2.64 1.20 4.43
N TRP A 196 -2.36 0.03 5.00
CA TRP A 196 -2.28 -0.12 6.45
C TRP A 196 -1.06 0.62 7.04
N VAL A 197 0.07 0.66 6.34
CA VAL A 197 1.21 1.52 6.71
C VAL A 197 0.79 2.99 6.67
N ALA A 198 0.12 3.40 5.61
CA ALA A 198 -0.43 4.74 5.48
C ALA A 198 -1.36 5.07 6.66
N GLN A 199 -2.29 4.18 7.01
CA GLN A 199 -3.19 4.39 8.16
C GLN A 199 -2.39 4.61 9.45
N GLY A 200 -1.38 3.80 9.75
CA GLY A 200 -0.56 3.97 10.94
C GLY A 200 0.19 5.31 10.98
N PHE A 201 0.62 5.82 9.81
CA PHE A 201 1.17 7.17 9.67
C PHE A 201 0.15 8.24 10.08
N GLY A 202 -1.08 8.16 9.54
CA GLY A 202 -2.16 9.12 9.85
C GLY A 202 -2.61 9.06 11.30
N GLU A 203 -2.73 7.87 11.88
CA GLU A 203 -3.09 7.68 13.29
C GLU A 203 -2.07 8.30 14.24
N TRP A 204 -0.78 8.08 13.99
CA TRP A 204 0.27 8.70 14.79
C TRP A 204 0.29 10.22 14.60
N LEU A 205 0.16 10.70 13.36
CA LEU A 205 0.12 12.13 13.04
C LEU A 205 -0.96 12.86 13.83
N LEU A 206 -2.11 12.23 14.06
CA LEU A 206 -3.25 12.83 14.79
C LEU A 206 -3.38 12.31 16.24
N SER A 207 -2.31 11.75 16.80
CA SER A 207 -2.24 11.38 18.20
C SER A 207 -1.86 12.57 19.09
N ASP A 208 -1.93 12.35 20.41
CA ASP A 208 -1.52 13.33 21.44
C ASP A 208 0.01 13.33 21.67
N ASP A 209 0.78 12.62 20.86
CA ASP A 209 2.24 12.63 20.92
C ASP A 209 2.79 14.04 20.63
N ALA A 210 3.69 14.54 21.48
CA ALA A 210 4.27 15.86 21.33
C ALA A 210 5.04 16.03 20.01
N ASP A 211 5.67 14.96 19.50
CA ASP A 211 6.36 14.97 18.23
C ASP A 211 5.37 15.03 17.06
N ALA A 212 4.19 14.38 17.19
CA ALA A 212 3.12 14.49 16.22
C ALA A 212 2.54 15.92 16.19
N ALA A 213 2.32 16.53 17.34
CA ALA A 213 1.89 17.93 17.44
C ALA A 213 2.91 18.87 16.79
N TRP A 214 4.22 18.66 17.06
CA TRP A 214 5.27 19.43 16.41
C TRP A 214 5.19 19.32 14.88
N LEU A 215 5.02 18.09 14.35
CA LEU A 215 4.94 17.87 12.90
C LEU A 215 3.72 18.59 12.29
N ARG A 216 2.54 18.50 12.91
CA ARG A 216 1.33 19.22 12.46
C ARG A 216 1.50 20.73 12.46
N GLN A 217 2.23 21.28 13.46
CA GLN A 217 2.48 22.72 13.59
C GLN A 217 3.49 23.24 12.56
N HIS A 218 4.43 22.40 12.11
CA HIS A 218 5.54 22.82 11.24
C HIS A 218 5.38 22.35 9.78
N ALA A 219 4.46 21.43 9.50
CA ALA A 219 4.23 20.92 8.17
C ALA A 219 2.79 21.05 7.72
N GLU A 220 2.60 21.13 6.41
CA GLU A 220 1.33 20.91 5.72
C GLU A 220 1.43 19.52 5.08
N ILE A 221 0.56 18.60 5.50
CA ILE A 221 0.63 17.19 5.15
C ILE A 221 -0.58 16.81 4.31
N PHE A 222 -0.32 16.22 3.14
CA PHE A 222 -1.31 15.63 2.25
C PHE A 222 -1.15 14.12 2.27
N PHE A 223 -2.24 13.41 2.46
CA PHE A 223 -2.23 11.98 2.71
C PHE A 223 -3.30 11.27 1.89
N VAL A 224 -2.90 10.34 1.02
CA VAL A 224 -3.79 9.57 0.12
C VAL A 224 -3.61 8.07 0.41
N PRO A 225 -4.58 7.41 1.07
CA PRO A 225 -4.43 6.01 1.49
C PRO A 225 -4.54 4.99 0.34
N ILE A 226 -5.19 5.35 -0.78
CA ILE A 226 -5.32 4.50 -1.97
C ILE A 226 -5.24 5.39 -3.21
N MET A 227 -4.24 5.15 -4.06
CA MET A 227 -4.14 5.80 -5.37
C MET A 227 -4.93 5.03 -6.43
N ASP A 228 -4.70 3.74 -6.60
CA ASP A 228 -5.44 2.89 -7.57
C ASP A 228 -6.77 2.41 -6.97
N ILE A 229 -7.71 3.33 -6.83
CA ILE A 229 -8.97 3.06 -6.15
C ILE A 229 -9.91 2.16 -6.95
N ASP A 230 -9.92 2.26 -8.27
CA ASP A 230 -10.80 1.49 -9.14
C ASP A 230 -10.44 0.01 -9.16
N ASN A 231 -9.16 -0.32 -9.30
CA ASN A 231 -8.69 -1.69 -9.24
C ASN A 231 -8.80 -2.27 -7.83
N THR A 232 -8.59 -1.45 -6.80
CA THR A 232 -8.80 -1.87 -5.40
C THR A 232 -10.27 -2.23 -5.15
N ALA A 233 -11.21 -1.41 -5.61
CA ALA A 233 -12.64 -1.66 -5.45
C ALA A 233 -13.11 -2.94 -6.14
N THR A 234 -12.52 -3.27 -7.27
CA THR A 234 -12.93 -4.40 -8.13
C THR A 234 -12.07 -5.65 -7.96
N GLY A 235 -11.13 -5.66 -6.99
CA GLY A 235 -10.30 -6.82 -6.67
C GLY A 235 -9.27 -7.17 -7.75
N ASN A 236 -8.84 -6.18 -8.55
CA ASN A 236 -7.79 -6.34 -9.56
C ASN A 236 -6.40 -5.98 -8.99
N GLY A 237 -5.34 -6.38 -9.68
CA GLY A 237 -3.98 -6.22 -9.15
C GLY A 237 -3.37 -4.84 -9.33
N GLY A 238 -3.73 -4.08 -10.37
CA GLY A 238 -3.24 -2.73 -10.66
C GLY A 238 -1.82 -2.67 -11.24
N LYS A 239 -0.92 -3.55 -10.84
CA LYS A 239 0.44 -3.61 -11.36
C LYS A 239 0.46 -4.04 -12.82
N ASP A 240 1.16 -3.26 -13.67
CA ASP A 240 1.17 -3.44 -15.12
C ASP A 240 -0.23 -3.38 -15.76
N ALA A 241 -1.18 -2.66 -15.15
CA ALA A 241 -2.52 -2.44 -15.70
C ALA A 241 -2.49 -1.67 -17.03
N GLN A 242 -3.48 -1.95 -17.87
CA GLN A 242 -3.70 -1.23 -19.14
C GLN A 242 -4.61 0.00 -18.91
N PRO A 243 -4.39 1.12 -19.62
CA PRO A 243 -3.33 1.33 -20.61
C PRO A 243 -1.99 1.65 -19.96
N GLN A 244 -1.94 1.91 -18.64
CA GLN A 244 -0.74 2.25 -17.91
C GLN A 244 -0.86 1.88 -16.43
N ASP A 245 0.22 1.41 -15.83
CA ASP A 245 0.40 1.24 -14.39
C ASP A 245 0.47 2.62 -13.71
N HIS A 246 -0.24 2.84 -12.59
CA HIS A 246 -0.26 4.13 -11.89
C HIS A 246 1.15 4.62 -11.53
N ASN A 247 2.05 3.72 -11.07
CA ASN A 247 3.44 4.07 -10.78
C ASN A 247 4.36 4.03 -12.00
N ARG A 248 3.80 4.10 -13.21
CA ARG A 248 4.47 4.31 -14.50
C ARG A 248 3.82 5.45 -15.28
N ASP A 249 2.88 6.16 -14.65
CA ASP A 249 2.03 7.17 -15.26
C ASP A 249 2.41 8.62 -14.88
N TRP A 250 3.44 8.80 -14.05
CA TRP A 250 3.94 10.14 -13.65
C TRP A 250 4.71 10.80 -14.80
N SER A 251 3.98 11.03 -15.88
CA SER A 251 4.47 11.52 -17.16
C SER A 251 3.99 12.97 -17.43
N PRO A 252 4.45 13.64 -18.50
CA PRO A 252 3.90 14.94 -18.91
C PRO A 252 2.42 14.89 -19.32
N GLN A 253 1.89 13.71 -19.62
CA GLN A 253 0.50 13.47 -19.98
C GLN A 253 -0.01 12.20 -19.28
N PRO A 254 -0.29 12.28 -17.97
CA PRO A 254 -0.77 11.12 -17.23
C PRO A 254 -2.14 10.66 -17.74
N HIS A 255 -2.35 9.36 -17.67
CA HIS A 255 -3.62 8.76 -18.06
C HIS A 255 -4.65 8.81 -16.93
N TRP A 256 -4.23 8.48 -15.69
CA TRP A 256 -5.12 8.32 -14.55
C TRP A 256 -5.43 9.66 -13.85
N ASN A 257 -6.70 9.88 -13.52
CA ASN A 257 -7.15 11.10 -12.85
C ASN A 257 -6.44 11.30 -11.50
N GLU A 258 -6.18 10.22 -10.78
CA GLU A 258 -5.48 10.20 -9.50
C GLU A 258 -4.04 10.71 -9.65
N VAL A 259 -3.35 10.25 -10.69
CA VAL A 259 -1.98 10.69 -10.98
C VAL A 259 -1.97 12.14 -11.46
N ILE A 260 -2.91 12.55 -12.31
CA ILE A 260 -3.07 13.94 -12.75
C ILE A 260 -3.24 14.87 -11.54
N ALA A 261 -4.15 14.51 -10.63
CA ALA A 261 -4.46 15.32 -9.47
C ALA A 261 -3.28 15.35 -8.48
N ALA A 262 -2.65 14.21 -8.19
CA ALA A 262 -1.47 14.13 -7.34
C ALA A 262 -0.29 14.94 -7.90
N GLN A 263 0.02 14.81 -9.20
CA GLN A 263 1.06 15.60 -9.86
C GLN A 263 0.77 17.11 -9.76
N LYS A 264 -0.48 17.53 -9.92
CA LYS A 264 -0.88 18.93 -9.80
C LYS A 264 -0.61 19.47 -8.39
N GLN A 265 -1.00 18.75 -7.36
CA GLN A 265 -0.76 19.14 -5.95
C GLN A 265 0.73 19.20 -5.62
N VAL A 266 1.47 18.14 -5.97
CA VAL A 266 2.92 18.04 -5.75
C VAL A 266 3.66 19.14 -6.54
N SER A 267 3.28 19.40 -7.80
CA SER A 267 3.86 20.50 -8.60
C SER A 267 3.62 21.85 -7.95
N GLY A 268 2.46 22.07 -7.34
CA GLY A 268 2.18 23.29 -6.55
C GLY A 268 3.17 23.46 -5.40
N LEU A 269 3.39 22.42 -4.60
CA LEU A 269 4.38 22.43 -3.52
C LEU A 269 5.80 22.66 -4.02
N ILE A 270 6.17 22.09 -5.17
CA ILE A 270 7.48 22.31 -5.80
C ILE A 270 7.64 23.76 -6.21
N GLN A 271 6.65 24.35 -6.90
CA GLN A 271 6.66 25.74 -7.36
C GLN A 271 6.72 26.74 -6.19
N GLU A 272 6.06 26.43 -5.09
CA GLU A 272 6.13 27.21 -3.84
C GLU A 272 7.46 27.02 -3.08
N GLY A 273 8.37 26.15 -3.56
CA GLY A 273 9.61 25.80 -2.87
C GLY A 273 9.40 25.00 -1.58
N ARG A 274 8.27 24.33 -1.43
CA ARG A 274 7.85 23.67 -0.17
C ARG A 274 7.72 22.14 -0.27
N MET A 275 8.11 21.50 -1.36
CA MET A 275 8.13 20.05 -1.44
C MET A 275 9.35 19.53 -0.67
N ASP A 276 9.16 19.14 0.59
CA ASP A 276 10.23 18.68 1.48
C ASP A 276 10.35 17.17 1.53
N VAL A 277 9.21 16.47 1.70
CA VAL A 277 9.18 15.00 1.82
C VAL A 277 8.04 14.45 0.96
N PHE A 278 8.37 13.53 0.07
CA PHE A 278 7.45 12.73 -0.71
C PHE A 278 7.64 11.25 -0.39
N LEU A 279 6.60 10.58 0.04
CA LEU A 279 6.61 9.16 0.37
C LEU A 279 5.56 8.41 -0.45
N ASP A 280 6.01 7.39 -1.17
CA ASP A 280 5.17 6.46 -1.91
C ASP A 280 5.27 5.07 -1.27
N LEU A 281 4.16 4.54 -0.78
CA LEU A 281 4.13 3.33 0.04
C LEU A 281 3.67 2.13 -0.80
N HIS A 282 4.47 1.06 -0.77
CA HIS A 282 4.32 -0.14 -1.56
C HIS A 282 4.55 -1.42 -0.74
N ASN A 283 4.34 -2.58 -1.40
CA ASN A 283 4.75 -3.88 -0.90
C ASN A 283 5.65 -4.58 -1.93
N PRO A 284 6.80 -5.15 -1.52
CA PRO A 284 7.85 -5.65 -2.39
C PRO A 284 7.59 -7.06 -2.96
N ALA A 285 8.60 -7.63 -3.59
CA ALA A 285 8.61 -9.04 -3.99
C ALA A 285 8.52 -10.00 -2.77
N PRO A 286 7.97 -11.22 -2.96
CA PRO A 286 7.65 -12.16 -1.87
C PRO A 286 8.79 -12.52 -0.91
N GLY A 287 10.03 -12.38 -1.31
CA GLY A 287 11.20 -12.71 -0.49
C GLY A 287 11.96 -11.51 0.06
N ASP A 288 11.50 -10.30 -0.24
CA ASP A 288 12.20 -9.08 0.18
C ASP A 288 11.80 -8.64 1.60
N PRO A 289 12.75 -8.14 2.40
CA PRO A 289 12.43 -7.40 3.64
C PRO A 289 11.82 -6.03 3.30
N THR A 290 11.46 -5.26 4.31
CA THR A 290 11.17 -3.82 4.16
C THR A 290 12.43 -3.09 3.71
N PHE A 291 12.33 -2.19 2.71
CA PHE A 291 13.45 -1.39 2.22
C PHE A 291 12.96 -0.16 1.46
N PHE A 292 13.87 0.77 1.18
CA PHE A 292 13.58 1.91 0.30
C PHE A 292 14.07 1.66 -1.13
N TYR A 293 13.24 1.99 -2.13
CA TYR A 293 13.73 2.32 -3.46
C TYR A 293 14.14 3.79 -3.53
N ILE A 294 15.27 4.03 -4.17
CA ILE A 294 15.84 5.36 -4.40
C ILE A 294 16.18 5.54 -5.88
N LEU A 295 16.07 6.77 -6.38
CA LEU A 295 16.64 7.13 -7.66
C LEU A 295 18.17 7.06 -7.56
N GLU A 296 18.85 6.52 -8.58
CA GLU A 296 20.30 6.45 -8.63
C GLU A 296 20.95 7.84 -8.44
N SER A 297 22.04 7.89 -7.67
CA SER A 297 22.69 9.15 -7.28
C SER A 297 23.21 9.96 -8.47
N SER A 298 23.55 9.31 -9.60
CA SER A 298 23.97 9.98 -10.83
C SER A 298 22.90 10.90 -11.42
N ALA A 299 21.62 10.71 -11.08
CA ALA A 299 20.50 11.54 -11.52
C ALA A 299 20.14 12.66 -10.52
N LEU A 300 20.84 12.77 -9.40
CA LEU A 300 20.57 13.73 -8.32
C LEU A 300 21.74 14.69 -8.10
N LYS A 301 21.45 15.82 -7.45
CA LYS A 301 22.48 16.78 -6.98
C LYS A 301 22.82 16.51 -5.52
N GLU A 302 24.03 16.89 -5.10
CA GLU A 302 24.55 16.62 -3.76
C GLU A 302 23.64 16.96 -2.58
N PRO A 303 22.99 18.12 -2.45
CA PRO A 303 22.12 18.33 -1.30
C PRO A 303 21.04 17.28 -1.15
N MET A 304 20.48 16.81 -2.28
CA MET A 304 19.41 15.79 -2.28
C MET A 304 19.93 14.42 -1.84
N ILE A 305 21.16 14.05 -2.26
CA ILE A 305 21.74 12.75 -1.92
C ILE A 305 21.94 12.64 -0.40
N GLY A 306 22.63 13.62 0.20
CA GLY A 306 22.87 13.64 1.65
C GLY A 306 21.59 13.68 2.47
N LEU A 307 20.59 14.46 2.05
CA LEU A 307 19.29 14.54 2.73
C LEU A 307 18.52 13.23 2.64
N ARG A 308 18.50 12.60 1.47
CA ARG A 308 17.88 11.30 1.24
C ARG A 308 18.50 10.23 2.15
N ASP A 309 19.83 10.16 2.17
CA ASP A 309 20.56 9.16 2.93
C ASP A 309 20.35 9.36 4.43
N ARG A 310 20.31 10.62 4.90
CA ARG A 310 19.96 10.95 6.29
C ARG A 310 18.54 10.52 6.66
N PHE A 311 17.57 10.77 5.80
CA PHE A 311 16.19 10.32 6.03
C PHE A 311 16.09 8.78 6.15
N ILE A 312 16.78 8.06 5.25
CA ILE A 312 16.81 6.58 5.29
C ILE A 312 17.42 6.07 6.59
N GLU A 313 18.51 6.69 7.06
CA GLU A 313 19.12 6.35 8.34
C GLU A 313 18.14 6.50 9.51
N LEU A 314 17.43 7.63 9.59
CA LEU A 314 16.43 7.91 10.63
C LEU A 314 15.27 6.90 10.57
N ALA A 315 14.71 6.66 9.39
CA ALA A 315 13.62 5.74 9.20
C ALA A 315 14.02 4.29 9.53
N TYR A 316 15.22 3.85 9.08
CA TYR A 316 15.77 2.55 9.46
C TYR A 316 15.96 2.43 10.97
N GLY A 317 16.53 3.46 11.61
CA GLY A 317 16.78 3.50 13.05
C GLY A 317 15.52 3.33 13.90
N ARG A 318 14.35 3.71 13.37
CA ARG A 318 13.04 3.57 14.02
C ARG A 318 12.36 2.25 13.65
N ILE A 319 12.18 1.99 12.37
CA ILE A 319 11.42 0.83 11.88
C ILE A 319 12.07 -0.49 12.27
N SER A 320 13.40 -0.60 12.22
CA SER A 320 14.13 -1.80 12.62
C SER A 320 14.04 -2.14 14.12
N LYS A 321 13.56 -1.21 14.94
CA LYS A 321 13.36 -1.41 16.39
C LYS A 321 11.92 -1.78 16.78
N ILE A 322 10.99 -1.85 15.82
CA ILE A 322 9.60 -2.24 16.08
C ILE A 322 9.55 -3.61 16.75
N LYS A 323 8.67 -3.76 17.73
CA LYS A 323 8.41 -5.03 18.43
C LYS A 323 6.93 -5.37 18.31
N PRO A 324 6.57 -6.57 17.84
CA PRO A 324 7.44 -7.63 17.31
C PRO A 324 8.15 -7.21 16.02
N LEU A 325 9.33 -7.77 15.76
CA LEU A 325 10.23 -7.37 14.67
C LEU A 325 9.56 -7.41 13.29
N ILE A 326 9.71 -6.32 12.55
CA ILE A 326 9.47 -6.24 11.09
C ILE A 326 10.84 -6.16 10.41
N PRO A 327 11.25 -7.16 9.61
CA PRO A 327 12.55 -7.14 8.95
C PRO A 327 12.69 -5.91 8.03
N MET A 328 13.76 -5.15 8.21
CA MET A 328 14.09 -4.01 7.36
C MET A 328 15.56 -4.04 6.95
N SER A 329 15.83 -3.78 5.69
CA SER A 329 17.19 -3.60 5.16
C SER A 329 17.65 -2.16 5.35
N ASN A 330 18.90 -1.98 5.78
CA ASN A 330 19.55 -0.67 5.78
C ASN A 330 20.16 -0.30 4.42
N LYS A 331 20.05 -1.21 3.44
CA LYS A 331 20.55 -0.99 2.07
C LYS A 331 19.36 -0.71 1.16
N PRO A 332 19.22 0.50 0.63
CA PRO A 332 18.20 0.79 -0.37
C PRO A 332 18.50 0.06 -1.67
N LYS A 333 17.46 -0.18 -2.48
CA LYS A 333 17.60 -0.61 -3.87
C LYS A 333 17.47 0.60 -4.79
N THR A 334 18.23 0.61 -5.88
CA THR A 334 18.20 1.72 -6.82
C THR A 334 17.23 1.49 -7.97
N THR A 335 16.60 2.57 -8.40
CA THR A 335 15.83 2.67 -9.64
C THR A 335 16.58 3.59 -10.61
N GLY A 336 16.41 3.34 -11.91
CA GLY A 336 17.09 4.10 -12.95
C GLY A 336 16.93 3.42 -14.31
N PRO A 337 17.67 3.83 -15.35
CA PRO A 337 17.53 3.30 -16.72
C PRO A 337 17.79 1.78 -16.81
N ALA A 338 18.64 1.23 -15.96
CA ALA A 338 18.91 -0.20 -15.92
C ALA A 338 17.79 -1.02 -15.24
N TYR A 339 16.95 -0.36 -14.44
CA TYR A 339 15.86 -1.03 -13.71
C TYR A 339 14.59 -1.18 -14.58
N HIS A 340 14.19 -0.10 -15.28
CA HIS A 340 12.95 -0.09 -16.08
C HIS A 340 13.00 1.01 -17.15
N PRO A 341 12.51 0.78 -18.38
CA PRO A 341 12.52 1.80 -19.44
C PRO A 341 11.72 3.07 -19.06
N LEU A 342 10.64 2.94 -18.29
CA LEU A 342 9.82 4.07 -17.82
C LEU A 342 10.26 4.59 -16.44
N TRP A 343 11.51 4.39 -16.04
CA TRP A 343 11.99 4.76 -14.70
C TRP A 343 11.76 6.23 -14.31
N ARG A 344 11.71 7.13 -15.30
CA ARG A 344 11.42 8.56 -15.08
C ARG A 344 9.99 8.84 -14.69
N GLN A 345 9.09 7.88 -14.94
CA GLN A 345 7.65 7.98 -14.71
C GLN A 345 7.21 7.24 -13.42
N PHE A 346 8.15 6.79 -12.59
CA PHE A 346 7.84 6.38 -11.24
C PHE A 346 7.61 7.62 -10.38
N SER A 347 6.61 7.61 -9.53
CA SER A 347 6.24 8.76 -8.69
C SER A 347 7.44 9.37 -7.95
N ALA A 348 8.14 8.54 -7.17
CA ALA A 348 9.27 8.99 -6.38
C ALA A 348 10.46 9.50 -7.24
N ASN A 349 10.69 8.88 -8.41
CA ASN A 349 11.71 9.34 -9.35
C ASN A 349 11.32 10.66 -10.01
N TRP A 350 10.06 10.77 -10.43
CA TRP A 350 9.53 12.00 -11.02
C TRP A 350 9.68 13.18 -10.04
N VAL A 351 9.30 12.97 -8.78
CA VAL A 351 9.45 14.00 -7.73
C VAL A 351 10.92 14.29 -7.44
N SER A 352 11.79 13.27 -7.39
CA SER A 352 13.24 13.46 -7.21
C SER A 352 13.86 14.33 -8.31
N MET A 353 13.41 14.16 -9.57
CA MET A 353 13.96 14.90 -10.71
C MET A 353 13.40 16.33 -10.85
N ASN A 354 12.15 16.54 -10.41
CA ASN A 354 11.45 17.83 -10.57
C ASN A 354 11.38 18.63 -9.27
N GLY A 355 11.73 18.02 -8.14
CA GLY A 355 11.65 18.62 -6.81
C GLY A 355 12.66 19.73 -6.55
N ASN A 356 12.54 20.35 -5.40
CA ASN A 356 13.45 21.38 -4.93
C ASN A 356 14.81 20.75 -4.51
N PRO A 357 15.91 21.51 -4.42
CA PRO A 357 17.20 20.96 -3.99
C PRO A 357 17.20 20.32 -2.59
N HIS A 358 16.18 20.59 -1.82
CA HIS A 358 15.99 20.05 -0.47
C HIS A 358 14.93 18.94 -0.40
N THR A 359 14.33 18.54 -1.51
CA THR A 359 13.29 17.51 -1.55
C THR A 359 13.89 16.12 -1.30
N VAL A 360 13.28 15.38 -0.38
CA VAL A 360 13.49 13.94 -0.22
C VAL A 360 12.29 13.22 -0.79
N SER A 361 12.52 12.35 -1.76
CA SER A 361 11.47 11.57 -2.41
C SER A 361 11.85 10.10 -2.47
N LEU A 362 11.03 9.24 -1.86
CA LEU A 362 11.32 7.84 -1.63
C LEU A 362 10.10 6.95 -1.83
N CYS A 363 10.35 5.72 -2.27
CA CYS A 363 9.38 4.65 -2.23
C CYS A 363 9.74 3.69 -1.09
N LEU A 364 8.81 3.47 -0.15
CA LEU A 364 8.97 2.48 0.91
C LEU A 364 8.23 1.20 0.50
N GLU A 365 8.98 0.13 0.39
CA GLU A 365 8.50 -1.23 0.15
C GLU A 365 8.40 -1.96 1.49
N THR A 366 7.19 -2.20 2.00
CA THR A 366 7.00 -2.87 3.29
C THR A 366 6.74 -4.36 3.09
N ILE A 367 7.53 -5.22 3.74
CA ILE A 367 7.39 -6.69 3.67
C ILE A 367 5.96 -7.13 3.95
N TRP A 368 5.45 -8.06 3.12
CA TRP A 368 4.11 -8.60 3.26
C TRP A 368 4.08 -10.11 3.60
N ASN A 369 5.09 -10.85 3.15
CA ASN A 369 5.15 -12.29 3.34
C ASN A 369 5.91 -12.64 4.63
N TYR A 370 5.40 -12.20 5.77
CA TYR A 370 6.04 -12.37 7.06
C TYR A 370 5.01 -12.46 8.19
N LYS A 371 5.31 -13.20 9.25
CA LYS A 371 4.38 -13.46 10.37
C LYS A 371 3.86 -12.20 11.08
N ASN A 372 4.61 -11.11 11.05
CA ASN A 372 4.22 -9.84 11.65
C ASN A 372 3.71 -8.82 10.63
N SER A 373 3.47 -9.24 9.38
CA SER A 373 2.78 -8.43 8.36
C SER A 373 1.27 -8.43 8.62
N THR A 374 0.89 -8.06 9.83
CA THR A 374 -0.48 -7.89 10.32
C THR A 374 -0.90 -6.43 10.20
N THR A 375 -2.18 -6.14 10.41
CA THR A 375 -2.68 -4.76 10.45
C THR A 375 -1.92 -3.91 11.45
N GLU A 376 -1.64 -4.45 12.65
CA GLU A 376 -0.87 -3.79 13.71
C GLU A 376 0.59 -3.60 13.31
N GLY A 377 1.21 -4.62 12.70
CA GLY A 377 2.59 -4.54 12.23
C GLY A 377 2.78 -3.48 11.18
N TYR A 378 1.90 -3.42 10.19
CA TYR A 378 1.91 -2.36 9.17
C TYR A 378 1.70 -0.97 9.77
N ARG A 379 0.72 -0.82 10.65
CA ARG A 379 0.45 0.45 11.34
C ARG A 379 1.65 0.91 12.18
N ALA A 380 2.36 -0.02 12.83
CA ALA A 380 3.58 0.30 13.55
C ALA A 380 4.69 0.80 12.62
N VAL A 381 4.84 0.24 11.41
CA VAL A 381 5.76 0.78 10.39
C VAL A 381 5.38 2.22 10.03
N GLY A 382 4.10 2.48 9.78
CA GLY A 382 3.58 3.80 9.45
C GLY A 382 3.84 4.85 10.53
N ALA A 383 3.55 4.53 11.78
CA ALA A 383 3.80 5.40 12.93
C ALA A 383 5.30 5.76 13.07
N ASN A 384 6.18 4.77 12.92
CA ASN A 384 7.62 4.99 12.99
C ASN A 384 8.16 5.77 11.78
N LEU A 385 7.56 5.62 10.61
CA LEU A 385 7.87 6.41 9.42
C LEU A 385 7.47 7.88 9.63
N ALA A 386 6.28 8.15 10.18
CA ALA A 386 5.82 9.50 10.51
C ALA A 386 6.74 10.19 11.53
N ALA A 387 7.15 9.45 12.56
CA ALA A 387 8.12 9.94 13.53
C ALA A 387 9.51 10.21 12.91
N ALA A 388 9.92 9.43 11.90
CA ALA A 388 11.15 9.70 11.14
C ALA A 388 11.04 10.98 10.30
N VAL A 389 9.88 11.24 9.68
CA VAL A 389 9.60 12.52 8.98
C VAL A 389 9.74 13.69 9.94
N ARG A 390 9.14 13.60 11.14
CA ARG A 390 9.27 14.64 12.16
C ARG A 390 10.73 14.89 12.56
N GLU A 391 11.47 13.82 12.84
CA GLU A 391 12.87 13.92 13.25
C GLU A 391 13.72 14.56 12.15
N PHE A 392 13.57 14.13 10.91
CA PHE A 392 14.24 14.68 9.75
C PHE A 392 13.95 16.16 9.54
N LEU A 393 12.68 16.57 9.63
CA LEU A 393 12.29 17.97 9.43
C LEU A 393 12.76 18.87 10.58
N ALA A 394 12.87 18.34 11.81
CA ALA A 394 13.37 19.08 12.96
C ALA A 394 14.88 19.38 12.90
N GLU A 395 15.65 18.61 12.13
CA GLU A 395 17.08 18.87 11.86
C GLU A 395 17.29 20.01 10.84
N ARG A 396 16.22 20.50 10.22
CA ARG A 396 16.28 21.49 9.15
C ARG A 396 16.05 22.91 9.69
N PRO A 397 16.59 23.94 9.01
CA PRO A 397 16.30 25.32 9.37
C PRO A 397 14.78 25.57 9.36
N VAL A 398 14.30 26.19 10.43
CA VAL A 398 12.91 26.67 10.47
C VAL A 398 12.71 27.65 9.32
N ARG A 399 11.65 27.48 8.54
CA ARG A 399 11.32 28.42 7.48
C ARG A 399 10.94 29.78 8.09
N PRO A 400 11.49 30.87 7.55
CA PRO A 400 11.29 32.23 8.11
C PRO A 400 9.82 32.68 8.02
#